data_369d449ffedfdd189479820f3db5c99e
#
_entry.id   369d449ffedfdd189479820f3db5c99e
#
_cell.length_a   1.000
_cell.length_b   1.000
_cell.length_c   1.000
_cell.angle_alpha   90.00
_cell.angle_beta   90.00
_cell.angle_gamma   90.00
#
_symmetry.space_group_name_H-M   'P 1'
#
loop_
_entity.id
_entity.type
_entity.pdbx_description
1 polymer ?
#
loop_
_entity_poly.entity_id
_entity_poly.type
_entity_poly.pdbx_seq_one_letter_code
_entity_poly.pdbx_strand_id
1 'polypeptide(L)'
;HPLLEHALPEGDNLAYKDEWGSADRRGHGTAMAGLALYGADLGERLLSDEALQLQYGLEAIKIIPDFGENNPPDYGPITVGSVARIELEAPHRPRVICMAVTADDKEQWAPTLWSAAIDQMCSGATDGERRLMIVSAGNYPHEIVASEYPKANHETSIQDPAQAWNALTVGAFTRKVMIEDPDLAGFNPLAPGGGLCPSSTTSCGWTRRDWPLKPDIVM
;
A
#
# COMPACT_ATOMS: atom_id res chain seq x y z
N HIS A 1 14.66 -12.24 -6.16
CA HIS A 1 13.68 -12.95 -6.99
C HIS A 1 14.02 -12.75 -8.46
N PRO A 2 14.06 -13.80 -9.32
CA PRO A 2 14.52 -13.67 -10.71
C PRO A 2 13.82 -12.59 -11.53
N LEU A 3 12.52 -12.38 -11.33
CA LEU A 3 11.75 -11.35 -12.02
C LEU A 3 12.07 -9.91 -11.57
N LEU A 4 12.70 -9.73 -10.42
CA LEU A 4 12.99 -8.41 -9.85
C LEU A 4 14.46 -7.99 -9.98
N GLU A 5 15.38 -8.94 -10.12
CA GLU A 5 16.82 -8.69 -10.05
C GLU A 5 17.33 -7.70 -11.11
N HIS A 6 16.70 -7.67 -12.29
CA HIS A 6 17.07 -6.74 -13.36
C HIS A 6 16.57 -5.31 -13.12
N ALA A 7 15.54 -5.14 -12.28
CA ALA A 7 14.93 -3.85 -11.98
C ALA A 7 15.32 -3.30 -10.61
N LEU A 8 15.87 -4.13 -9.73
CA LEU A 8 16.29 -3.79 -8.37
C LEU A 8 17.78 -4.11 -8.19
N PRO A 9 18.68 -3.19 -8.52
CA PRO A 9 20.11 -3.32 -8.23
C PRO A 9 20.38 -3.54 -6.75
N GLU A 10 21.48 -4.20 -6.41
CA GLU A 10 21.83 -4.51 -5.02
C GLU A 10 21.94 -3.25 -4.15
N GLY A 11 22.50 -2.17 -4.67
CA GLY A 11 22.63 -0.89 -3.97
C GLY A 11 21.28 -0.16 -3.74
N ASP A 12 20.24 -0.55 -4.45
CA ASP A 12 18.89 0.03 -4.33
C ASP A 12 17.95 -0.82 -3.46
N ASN A 13 18.48 -1.90 -2.82
CA ASN A 13 17.75 -2.79 -1.94
C ASN A 13 18.22 -2.65 -0.49
N LEU A 14 17.59 -1.79 0.25
CA LEU A 14 18.01 -1.32 1.57
C LEU A 14 17.08 -1.82 2.70
N ALA A 15 17.48 -1.54 3.93
CA ALA A 15 16.61 -1.62 5.11
C ALA A 15 16.72 -0.32 5.91
N TYR A 16 15.69 0.05 6.66
CA TYR A 16 15.74 1.22 7.53
C TYR A 16 16.88 1.12 8.56
N LYS A 17 17.07 -0.07 9.12
CA LYS A 17 18.23 -0.42 9.96
C LYS A 17 19.02 -1.52 9.31
N ASP A 18 20.34 -1.36 9.23
CA ASP A 18 21.22 -2.32 8.55
C ASP A 18 21.17 -3.73 9.17
N GLU A 19 20.97 -3.81 10.48
CA GLU A 19 20.84 -5.08 11.19
C GLU A 19 19.62 -5.91 10.79
N TRP A 20 18.61 -5.32 10.16
CA TRP A 20 17.44 -6.06 9.66
C TRP A 20 17.73 -6.81 8.36
N GLY A 21 18.77 -6.40 7.63
CA GLY A 21 18.99 -6.86 6.27
C GLY A 21 17.85 -6.49 5.33
N SER A 22 18.09 -6.48 4.04
CA SER A 22 17.10 -6.08 3.03
C SER A 22 16.20 -7.23 2.52
N ALA A 23 16.48 -8.48 2.95
CA ALA A 23 15.71 -9.63 2.46
C ALA A 23 14.25 -9.60 2.92
N ASP A 24 13.33 -9.79 1.98
CA ASP A 24 11.91 -9.98 2.29
C ASP A 24 11.65 -11.45 2.67
N ARG A 25 11.39 -11.69 3.93
CA ARG A 25 11.09 -13.04 4.46
C ARG A 25 9.60 -13.37 4.50
N ARG A 26 8.73 -12.37 4.34
CA ARG A 26 7.27 -12.52 4.39
C ARG A 26 6.64 -12.57 3.00
N GLY A 27 7.36 -12.18 1.96
CA GLY A 27 6.93 -12.18 0.56
C GLY A 27 6.04 -11.01 0.16
N HIS A 28 5.54 -10.21 1.10
CA HIS A 28 4.64 -9.09 0.82
C HIS A 28 5.32 -7.99 -0.01
N GLY A 29 6.52 -7.56 0.38
CA GLY A 29 7.29 -6.55 -0.36
C GLY A 29 7.66 -7.04 -1.76
N THR A 30 8.03 -8.31 -1.90
CA THR A 30 8.31 -8.95 -3.19
C THR A 30 7.08 -8.95 -4.10
N ALA A 31 5.90 -9.26 -3.57
CA ALA A 31 4.66 -9.22 -4.33
C ALA A 31 4.30 -7.80 -4.77
N MET A 32 4.44 -6.81 -3.87
CA MET A 32 4.21 -5.39 -4.19
C MET A 32 5.19 -4.87 -5.25
N ALA A 33 6.46 -5.25 -5.16
CA ALA A 33 7.46 -4.91 -6.19
C ALA A 33 7.09 -5.50 -7.56
N GLY A 34 6.60 -6.74 -7.59
CA GLY A 34 6.10 -7.37 -8.80
C GLY A 34 4.91 -6.62 -9.41
N LEU A 35 3.93 -6.25 -8.58
CA LEU A 35 2.78 -5.46 -9.03
C LEU A 35 3.19 -4.06 -9.52
N ALA A 36 4.14 -3.41 -8.85
CA ALA A 36 4.63 -2.10 -9.27
C ALA A 36 5.33 -2.15 -10.63
N LEU A 37 6.10 -3.20 -10.93
CA LEU A 37 6.81 -3.34 -12.21
C LEU A 37 5.92 -3.82 -13.37
N TYR A 38 5.08 -4.79 -13.11
CA TYR A 38 4.42 -5.57 -14.15
C TYR A 38 2.90 -5.35 -14.22
N GLY A 39 2.31 -4.75 -13.19
CA GLY A 39 0.87 -4.63 -13.07
C GLY A 39 0.17 -5.94 -12.68
N ALA A 40 -1.15 -5.92 -12.74
CA ALA A 40 -1.98 -7.08 -12.38
C ALA A 40 -1.96 -8.21 -13.42
N ASP A 41 -1.54 -7.91 -14.64
CA ASP A 41 -1.60 -8.84 -15.80
C ASP A 41 -0.33 -9.69 -15.94
N LEU A 42 0.55 -9.71 -14.92
CA LEU A 42 1.82 -10.43 -15.00
C LEU A 42 1.64 -11.90 -15.40
N GLY A 43 0.63 -12.58 -14.86
CA GLY A 43 0.36 -13.98 -15.20
C GLY A 43 0.08 -14.21 -16.69
N GLU A 44 -0.74 -13.36 -17.28
CA GLU A 44 -1.07 -13.42 -18.71
C GLU A 44 0.13 -13.05 -19.57
N ARG A 45 0.87 -12.02 -19.18
CA ARG A 45 2.08 -11.58 -19.87
C ARG A 45 3.20 -12.62 -19.87
N LEU A 46 3.34 -13.38 -18.78
CA LEU A 46 4.32 -14.47 -18.72
C LEU A 46 3.96 -15.67 -19.61
N LEU A 47 2.69 -15.80 -19.99
CA LEU A 47 2.21 -16.83 -20.92
C LEU A 47 2.27 -16.37 -22.39
N SER A 48 2.54 -15.09 -22.64
CA SER A 48 2.72 -14.56 -23.99
C SER A 48 4.18 -14.70 -24.44
N ASP A 49 4.40 -14.76 -25.74
CA ASP A 49 5.75 -14.76 -26.35
C ASP A 49 6.34 -13.34 -26.45
N GLU A 50 5.67 -12.33 -25.88
CA GLU A 50 6.11 -10.94 -25.94
C GLU A 50 7.17 -10.63 -24.87
N ALA A 51 8.23 -9.95 -25.28
CA ALA A 51 9.26 -9.48 -24.33
C ALA A 51 8.69 -8.40 -23.41
N LEU A 52 8.86 -8.58 -22.10
CA LEU A 52 8.49 -7.58 -21.12
C LEU A 52 9.50 -6.42 -21.14
N GLN A 53 9.03 -5.23 -21.48
CA GLN A 53 9.84 -4.01 -21.43
C GLN A 53 9.54 -3.24 -20.14
N LEU A 54 10.57 -3.10 -19.30
CA LEU A 54 10.48 -2.28 -18.09
C LEU A 54 10.73 -0.80 -18.46
N GLN A 55 9.86 0.08 -18.00
CA GLN A 55 9.98 1.53 -18.25
C GLN A 55 10.65 2.26 -17.07
N TYR A 56 10.74 1.61 -15.90
CA TYR A 56 11.33 2.14 -14.68
C TYR A 56 11.96 1.01 -13.87
N GLY A 57 12.85 1.40 -12.95
CA GLY A 57 13.47 0.51 -11.99
C GLY A 57 12.76 0.54 -10.65
N LEU A 58 13.24 -0.27 -9.74
CA LEU A 58 12.82 -0.32 -8.35
C LEU A 58 13.93 0.16 -7.42
N GLU A 59 13.52 0.85 -6.38
CA GLU A 59 14.25 1.03 -5.14
C GLU A 59 13.40 0.43 -4.04
N ALA A 60 13.96 -0.39 -3.18
CA ALA A 60 13.24 -1.04 -2.10
C ALA A 60 13.88 -0.74 -0.75
N ILE A 61 13.06 -0.44 0.24
CA ILE A 61 13.54 -0.30 1.60
C ILE A 61 12.61 -1.02 2.58
N LYS A 62 13.21 -1.91 3.36
CA LYS A 62 12.53 -2.66 4.39
C LYS A 62 12.28 -1.80 5.62
N ILE A 63 11.01 -1.64 5.96
CA ILE A 63 10.55 -0.81 7.09
C ILE A 63 10.03 -1.63 8.27
N ILE A 64 9.88 -2.94 8.12
CA ILE A 64 9.40 -3.85 9.15
C ILE A 64 10.50 -4.88 9.46
N PRO A 65 10.87 -5.09 10.73
CA PRO A 65 11.86 -6.09 11.10
C PRO A 65 11.35 -7.52 10.85
N ASP A 66 12.27 -8.48 10.72
CA ASP A 66 11.90 -9.90 10.57
C ASP A 66 11.27 -10.48 11.82
N PHE A 67 11.70 -9.99 12.98
CA PHE A 67 11.23 -10.42 14.29
C PHE A 67 10.79 -9.22 15.11
N GLY A 68 9.70 -9.39 15.86
CA GLY A 68 9.10 -8.30 16.61
C GLY A 68 8.29 -7.33 15.73
N GLU A 69 7.98 -6.20 16.29
CA GLU A 69 7.18 -5.14 15.66
C GLU A 69 7.82 -3.78 15.95
N ASN A 70 7.57 -2.81 15.08
CA ASN A 70 7.90 -1.43 15.39
C ASN A 70 6.92 -0.87 16.42
N ASN A 71 7.36 0.03 17.27
CA ASN A 71 6.46 0.74 18.17
C ASN A 71 5.65 1.79 17.39
N PRO A 72 4.37 1.99 17.67
CA PRO A 72 3.53 2.96 16.97
C PRO A 72 4.12 4.39 16.90
N PRO A 73 4.75 4.95 17.95
CA PRO A 73 5.40 6.26 17.85
C PRO A 73 6.54 6.34 16.83
N ASP A 74 7.12 5.20 16.43
CA ASP A 74 8.27 5.14 15.51
C ASP A 74 7.83 5.03 14.03
N TYR A 75 6.56 4.78 13.73
CA TYR A 75 6.09 4.55 12.36
C TYR A 75 6.37 5.75 11.43
N GLY A 76 6.07 6.97 11.88
CA GLY A 76 6.36 8.19 11.14
C GLY A 76 7.87 8.38 10.90
N PRO A 77 8.71 8.39 11.95
CA PRO A 77 10.17 8.46 11.84
C PRO A 77 10.77 7.38 10.93
N ILE A 78 10.32 6.13 11.03
CA ILE A 78 10.78 5.03 10.16
C ILE A 78 10.45 5.33 8.71
N THR A 79 9.22 5.73 8.42
CA THR A 79 8.77 6.02 7.05
C THR A 79 9.57 7.18 6.45
N VAL A 80 9.64 8.31 7.14
CA VAL A 80 10.36 9.50 6.66
C VAL A 80 11.87 9.23 6.53
N GLY A 81 12.46 8.58 7.53
CA GLY A 81 13.88 8.22 7.51
C GLY A 81 14.23 7.22 6.40
N SER A 82 13.30 6.32 6.06
CA SER A 82 13.46 5.38 4.95
C SER A 82 13.50 6.09 3.61
N VAL A 83 12.57 7.02 3.37
CA VAL A 83 12.56 7.83 2.15
C VAL A 83 13.84 8.67 2.05
N ALA A 84 14.22 9.36 3.13
CA ALA A 84 15.44 10.15 3.17
C ALA A 84 16.68 9.30 2.88
N ARG A 85 16.76 8.07 3.39
CA ARG A 85 17.88 7.16 3.13
C ARG A 85 18.03 6.84 1.64
N ILE A 86 16.93 6.51 0.96
CA ILE A 86 16.94 6.23 -0.49
C ILE A 86 17.33 7.48 -1.27
N GLU A 87 16.82 8.65 -0.89
CA GLU A 87 17.12 9.91 -1.55
C GLU A 87 18.59 10.33 -1.40
N LEU A 88 19.22 10.01 -0.27
CA LEU A 88 20.64 10.24 -0.06
C LEU A 88 21.53 9.38 -0.96
N GLU A 89 21.13 8.12 -1.21
CA GLU A 89 21.88 7.23 -2.12
C GLU A 89 21.79 7.69 -3.58
N ALA A 90 20.66 8.23 -4.01
CA ALA A 90 20.47 8.65 -5.39
C ALA A 90 19.59 9.93 -5.48
N PRO A 91 20.12 11.10 -5.13
CA PRO A 91 19.33 12.33 -4.89
C PRO A 91 18.61 12.89 -6.13
N HIS A 92 19.04 12.53 -7.34
CA HIS A 92 18.49 13.10 -8.59
C HIS A 92 17.47 12.20 -9.29
N ARG A 93 17.12 11.07 -8.70
CA ARG A 93 16.13 10.17 -9.31
C ARG A 93 14.71 10.66 -9.03
N PRO A 94 13.86 10.82 -10.07
CA PRO A 94 12.44 11.04 -9.84
C PRO A 94 11.80 9.75 -9.30
N ARG A 95 10.93 9.87 -8.29
CA ARG A 95 10.34 8.74 -7.57
C ARG A 95 8.84 8.85 -7.43
N VAL A 96 8.20 7.69 -7.49
CA VAL A 96 6.87 7.47 -6.92
C VAL A 96 7.04 6.46 -5.78
N ILE A 97 6.63 6.85 -4.59
CA ILE A 97 6.77 6.03 -3.38
C ILE A 97 5.50 5.22 -3.20
N CYS A 98 5.62 3.91 -3.03
CA CYS A 98 4.49 3.02 -2.75
C CYS A 98 4.69 2.33 -1.40
N MET A 99 3.67 2.42 -0.53
CA MET A 99 3.67 1.77 0.76
C MET A 99 2.32 1.09 1.01
N ALA A 100 2.31 -0.24 0.98
CA ALA A 100 1.14 -1.07 1.29
C ALA A 100 1.25 -1.69 2.69
N VAL A 101 1.64 -0.86 3.66
CA VAL A 101 1.72 -1.22 5.08
C VAL A 101 0.81 -0.28 5.84
N THR A 102 -0.08 -0.86 6.62
CA THR A 102 -1.03 -0.14 7.45
C THR A 102 -1.00 -0.67 8.88
N ALA A 103 -1.51 0.10 9.80
CA ALA A 103 -1.72 -0.31 11.18
C ALA A 103 -3.16 -0.02 11.60
N ASP A 104 -3.72 -0.91 12.42
CA ASP A 104 -4.97 -0.62 13.10
C ASP A 104 -4.70 0.44 14.17
N ASP A 105 -5.33 1.58 14.04
CA ASP A 105 -5.25 2.63 15.05
C ASP A 105 -6.34 2.44 16.12
N LYS A 106 -5.95 2.68 17.37
CA LYS A 106 -6.89 2.67 18.50
C LYS A 106 -7.85 3.86 18.44
N GLU A 107 -7.41 4.96 17.84
CA GLU A 107 -8.22 6.16 17.62
C GLU A 107 -8.73 6.19 16.16
N GLN A 108 -9.57 5.23 15.83
CA GLN A 108 -10.28 5.24 14.54
C GLN A 108 -10.93 6.61 14.34
N TRP A 109 -10.96 7.07 13.09
CA TRP A 109 -11.61 8.33 12.71
C TRP A 109 -10.80 9.61 12.98
N ALA A 110 -9.48 9.51 13.20
CA ALA A 110 -8.60 10.66 13.40
C ALA A 110 -7.28 10.55 12.64
N PRO A 111 -6.69 11.66 12.17
CA PRO A 111 -5.30 11.69 11.74
C PRO A 111 -4.37 11.33 12.91
N THR A 112 -3.27 10.68 12.56
CA THR A 112 -2.26 10.21 13.52
C THR A 112 -0.95 10.96 13.34
N LEU A 113 0.01 10.73 14.23
CA LEU A 113 1.37 11.24 14.05
C LEU A 113 2.04 10.65 12.81
N TRP A 114 1.70 9.42 12.42
CA TRP A 114 2.23 8.80 11.22
C TRP A 114 1.68 9.48 9.95
N SER A 115 0.37 9.63 9.84
CA SER A 115 -0.23 10.34 8.70
C SER A 115 0.25 11.79 8.61
N ALA A 116 0.43 12.49 9.75
CA ALA A 116 0.97 13.84 9.79
C ALA A 116 2.44 13.92 9.33
N ALA A 117 3.27 12.94 9.69
CA ALA A 117 4.65 12.86 9.22
C ALA A 117 4.72 12.67 7.69
N ILE A 118 3.85 11.83 7.13
CA ILE A 118 3.70 11.66 5.68
C ILE A 118 3.24 12.96 5.02
N ASP A 119 2.28 13.66 5.61
CA ASP A 119 1.81 14.94 5.09
C ASP A 119 2.92 15.99 5.00
N GLN A 120 3.73 16.12 6.05
CA GLN A 120 4.88 17.02 6.06
C GLN A 120 5.91 16.64 4.99
N MET A 121 6.24 15.36 4.88
CA MET A 121 7.18 14.86 3.89
C MET A 121 6.68 15.07 2.46
N CYS A 122 5.43 14.71 2.17
CA CYS A 122 4.88 14.80 0.82
C CYS A 122 4.64 16.24 0.36
N SER A 123 4.27 17.15 1.29
CA SER A 123 4.09 18.56 0.98
C SER A 123 5.39 19.33 0.79
N GLY A 124 6.52 18.77 1.22
CA GLY A 124 7.83 19.46 1.23
C GLY A 124 7.94 20.51 2.34
N ALA A 125 7.15 20.41 3.41
CA ALA A 125 7.13 21.40 4.48
C ALA A 125 8.47 21.53 5.22
N THR A 126 9.30 20.48 5.20
CA THR A 126 10.59 20.45 5.91
C THR A 126 11.79 20.79 5.03
N ASP A 127 11.76 20.49 3.74
CA ASP A 127 12.90 20.56 2.82
C ASP A 127 12.59 21.22 1.48
N GLY A 128 11.34 21.57 1.22
CA GLY A 128 10.89 22.16 -0.05
C GLY A 128 10.62 21.15 -1.17
N GLU A 129 10.96 19.85 -0.97
CA GLU A 129 10.83 18.81 -1.97
C GLU A 129 9.47 18.09 -1.88
N ARG A 130 8.66 18.20 -2.91
CA ARG A 130 7.35 17.52 -2.97
C ARG A 130 7.51 16.09 -3.45
N ARG A 131 6.78 15.18 -2.80
CA ARG A 131 6.83 13.74 -3.09
C ARG A 131 5.45 13.19 -3.37
N LEU A 132 5.33 12.31 -4.37
CA LEU A 132 4.13 11.51 -4.57
C LEU A 132 4.29 10.19 -3.81
N MET A 133 3.44 10.00 -2.81
CA MET A 133 3.35 8.76 -2.06
C MET A 133 1.98 8.14 -2.25
N ILE A 134 1.96 6.85 -2.57
CA ILE A 134 0.76 6.03 -2.73
C ILE A 134 0.67 5.09 -1.53
N VAL A 135 -0.46 5.12 -0.83
CA VAL A 135 -0.71 4.28 0.35
C VAL A 135 -1.99 3.48 0.18
N SER A 136 -2.05 2.30 0.81
CA SER A 136 -3.28 1.51 0.82
C SER A 136 -4.28 2.08 1.82
N ALA A 137 -5.58 1.95 1.54
CA ALA A 137 -6.66 2.34 2.46
C ALA A 137 -6.70 1.47 3.72
N GLY A 138 -6.12 0.30 3.66
CA GLY A 138 -6.17 -0.72 4.70
C GLY A 138 -7.16 -1.84 4.36
N ASN A 139 -7.24 -2.80 5.27
CA ASN A 139 -8.07 -3.98 5.10
C ASN A 139 -9.13 -4.07 6.20
N TYR A 140 -10.31 -4.55 5.83
CA TYR A 140 -11.31 -4.94 6.80
C TYR A 140 -10.76 -6.12 7.65
N PRO A 141 -10.76 -5.99 8.99
CA PRO A 141 -10.00 -6.91 9.85
C PRO A 141 -10.66 -8.27 10.07
N HIS A 142 -11.90 -8.46 9.62
CA HIS A 142 -12.70 -9.68 9.87
C HIS A 142 -13.26 -10.27 8.58
N GLU A 143 -13.75 -11.51 8.65
CA GLU A 143 -14.56 -12.06 7.57
C GLU A 143 -15.86 -11.27 7.45
N ILE A 144 -16.16 -10.78 6.27
CA ILE A 144 -17.39 -10.03 6.02
C ILE A 144 -18.54 -11.01 5.80
N VAL A 145 -19.54 -10.92 6.65
CA VAL A 145 -20.81 -11.62 6.44
C VAL A 145 -21.58 -10.96 5.32
N ALA A 146 -22.15 -11.73 4.40
CA ALA A 146 -22.85 -11.21 3.22
C ALA A 146 -23.94 -10.18 3.55
N SER A 147 -24.61 -10.31 4.68
CA SER A 147 -25.64 -9.36 5.13
C SER A 147 -25.07 -8.00 5.60
N GLU A 148 -23.78 -7.91 5.83
CA GLU A 148 -23.11 -6.68 6.31
C GLU A 148 -22.48 -5.87 5.19
N TYR A 149 -22.28 -6.47 4.01
CA TYR A 149 -21.75 -5.75 2.85
C TYR A 149 -22.84 -4.88 2.18
N PRO A 150 -22.58 -3.64 1.78
CA PRO A 150 -21.33 -2.86 1.94
C PRO A 150 -21.27 -2.06 3.25
N LYS A 151 -22.21 -2.23 4.15
CA LYS A 151 -22.30 -1.45 5.39
C LYS A 151 -21.03 -1.56 6.22
N ALA A 152 -20.49 -2.77 6.38
CA ALA A 152 -19.25 -3.01 7.11
C ALA A 152 -18.07 -2.17 6.57
N ASN A 153 -17.94 -2.05 5.24
CA ASN A 153 -16.90 -1.22 4.63
C ASN A 153 -17.09 0.28 4.92
N HIS A 154 -18.33 0.76 5.03
CA HIS A 154 -18.62 2.16 5.34
C HIS A 154 -18.41 2.49 6.82
N GLU A 155 -18.59 1.50 7.70
CA GLU A 155 -18.45 1.65 9.14
C GLU A 155 -17.01 1.35 9.63
N THR A 156 -16.16 0.78 8.78
CA THR A 156 -14.77 0.51 9.12
C THR A 156 -13.86 1.59 8.56
N SER A 157 -13.18 2.28 9.48
CA SER A 157 -12.27 3.37 9.14
C SER A 157 -11.10 2.88 8.30
N ILE A 158 -10.65 3.74 7.39
CA ILE A 158 -9.32 3.60 6.80
C ILE A 158 -8.28 3.42 7.91
N GLN A 159 -7.26 2.61 7.59
CA GLN A 159 -6.18 2.31 8.53
C GLN A 159 -5.05 3.35 8.43
N ASP A 160 -4.32 3.54 9.53
CA ASP A 160 -3.16 4.40 9.56
C ASP A 160 -2.05 3.89 8.61
N PRO A 161 -1.44 4.70 7.76
CA PRO A 161 -1.50 6.17 7.65
C PRO A 161 -2.37 6.69 6.49
N ALA A 162 -3.37 5.95 6.05
CA ALA A 162 -4.20 6.28 4.90
C ALA A 162 -5.00 7.61 5.07
N GLN A 163 -5.03 8.17 6.28
CA GLN A 163 -5.64 9.46 6.60
C GLN A 163 -4.84 10.65 6.06
N ALA A 164 -3.59 10.44 5.62
CA ALA A 164 -2.74 11.52 5.13
C ALA A 164 -3.39 12.30 3.98
N TRP A 165 -3.36 13.64 4.07
CA TRP A 165 -3.91 14.55 3.06
C TRP A 165 -3.10 14.57 1.78
N ASN A 166 -1.76 14.52 1.92
CA ASN A 166 -0.82 14.71 0.83
C ASN A 166 -0.33 13.38 0.22
N ALA A 167 -0.80 12.23 0.71
CA ALA A 167 -0.61 10.95 0.07
C ALA A 167 -1.85 10.55 -0.75
N LEU A 168 -1.65 9.84 -1.85
CA LEU A 168 -2.73 9.24 -2.64
C LEU A 168 -3.13 7.91 -1.99
N THR A 169 -4.30 7.89 -1.35
CA THR A 169 -4.84 6.67 -0.74
C THR A 169 -5.63 5.87 -1.76
N VAL A 170 -5.29 4.59 -1.90
CA VAL A 170 -5.90 3.68 -2.86
C VAL A 170 -6.68 2.60 -2.12
N GLY A 171 -7.98 2.53 -2.40
CA GLY A 171 -8.86 1.43 -2.03
C GLY A 171 -8.97 0.41 -3.16
N ALA A 172 -9.79 -0.61 -2.96
CA ALA A 172 -9.99 -1.65 -3.93
C ALA A 172 -11.45 -1.76 -4.38
N PHE A 173 -11.67 -2.04 -5.66
CA PHE A 173 -12.95 -2.48 -6.19
C PHE A 173 -12.82 -3.87 -6.80
N THR A 174 -13.92 -4.59 -6.97
CA THR A 174 -13.88 -5.92 -7.55
C THR A 174 -14.32 -5.93 -9.01
N ARG A 175 -13.56 -6.65 -9.85
CA ARG A 175 -13.97 -7.06 -11.20
C ARG A 175 -14.24 -8.57 -11.29
N LYS A 176 -13.74 -9.33 -10.32
CA LYS A 176 -13.83 -10.78 -10.30
C LYS A 176 -15.20 -11.20 -9.77
N VAL A 177 -16.17 -11.31 -10.68
CA VAL A 177 -17.55 -11.72 -10.38
C VAL A 177 -17.93 -13.05 -11.05
N MET A 178 -17.05 -13.61 -11.87
CA MET A 178 -17.20 -14.94 -12.43
C MET A 178 -16.50 -15.95 -11.54
N ILE A 179 -17.22 -16.96 -11.10
CA ILE A 179 -16.68 -18.08 -10.31
C ILE A 179 -16.49 -19.25 -11.28
N GLU A 180 -15.25 -19.50 -11.67
CA GLU A 180 -14.89 -20.55 -12.63
C GLU A 180 -14.44 -21.85 -11.94
N ASP A 181 -14.13 -21.80 -10.65
CA ASP A 181 -13.70 -22.94 -9.86
C ASP A 181 -14.89 -23.87 -9.60
N PRO A 182 -14.83 -25.13 -10.06
CA PRO A 182 -15.89 -26.11 -9.85
C PRO A 182 -16.17 -26.40 -8.37
N ASP A 183 -15.17 -26.28 -7.50
CA ASP A 183 -15.30 -26.52 -6.07
C ASP A 183 -16.11 -25.42 -5.37
N LEU A 184 -16.24 -24.26 -6.04
CA LEU A 184 -17.05 -23.13 -5.59
C LEU A 184 -18.40 -23.03 -6.32
N ALA A 185 -18.82 -24.08 -7.01
CA ALA A 185 -20.10 -24.12 -7.69
C ALA A 185 -21.26 -23.88 -6.69
N GLY A 186 -22.10 -22.89 -6.99
CA GLY A 186 -23.22 -22.50 -6.11
C GLY A 186 -22.92 -21.34 -5.15
N PHE A 187 -21.69 -20.88 -5.07
CA PHE A 187 -21.36 -19.63 -4.40
C PHE A 187 -21.68 -18.45 -5.32
N ASN A 188 -21.97 -17.29 -4.71
CA ASN A 188 -22.16 -16.04 -5.41
C ASN A 188 -21.12 -15.02 -4.93
N PRO A 189 -20.62 -14.12 -5.80
CA PRO A 189 -19.77 -13.03 -5.38
C PRO A 189 -20.47 -12.17 -4.33
N LEU A 190 -19.73 -11.78 -3.30
CA LEU A 190 -20.25 -10.92 -2.25
C LEU A 190 -20.53 -9.50 -2.76
N ALA A 191 -19.63 -8.97 -3.60
CA ALA A 191 -19.74 -7.64 -4.18
C ALA A 191 -20.08 -7.74 -5.69
N PRO A 192 -20.93 -6.85 -6.23
CA PRO A 192 -21.18 -6.77 -7.66
C PRO A 192 -19.93 -6.27 -8.40
N GLY A 193 -19.82 -6.58 -9.70
CA GLY A 193 -18.75 -6.07 -10.55
C GLY A 193 -18.70 -4.54 -10.55
N GLY A 194 -17.53 -3.97 -10.28
CA GLY A 194 -17.33 -2.53 -10.07
C GLY A 194 -17.74 -2.02 -8.69
N GLY A 195 -18.24 -2.89 -7.81
CA GLY A 195 -18.50 -2.56 -6.42
C GLY A 195 -17.22 -2.47 -5.59
N LEU A 196 -17.30 -1.82 -4.42
CA LEU A 196 -16.21 -1.74 -3.47
C LEU A 196 -15.77 -3.17 -3.08
N CYS A 197 -14.46 -3.43 -3.10
CA CYS A 197 -13.96 -4.72 -2.64
C CYS A 197 -14.35 -4.94 -1.17
N PRO A 198 -14.87 -6.13 -0.80
CA PRO A 198 -15.28 -6.40 0.57
C PRO A 198 -14.19 -6.17 1.62
N SER A 199 -12.91 -6.33 1.24
CA SER A 199 -11.77 -6.08 2.13
C SER A 199 -11.36 -4.60 2.24
N SER A 200 -11.89 -3.70 1.40
CA SER A 200 -11.50 -2.29 1.41
C SER A 200 -12.17 -1.52 2.54
N THR A 201 -11.47 -0.54 3.09
CA THR A 201 -11.96 0.36 4.13
C THR A 201 -12.18 1.77 3.58
N THR A 202 -12.96 2.60 4.28
CA THR A 202 -13.31 3.94 3.83
C THR A 202 -13.29 4.96 4.97
N SER A 203 -13.37 6.24 4.63
CA SER A 203 -13.59 7.31 5.61
C SER A 203 -15.07 7.69 5.76
N CYS A 204 -16.01 6.89 5.27
CA CYS A 204 -17.44 7.23 5.27
C CYS A 204 -18.02 7.46 6.68
N GLY A 205 -17.51 6.76 7.68
CA GLY A 205 -17.93 6.88 9.06
C GLY A 205 -17.37 8.10 9.81
N TRP A 206 -16.50 8.88 9.20
CA TRP A 206 -15.89 10.04 9.83
C TRP A 206 -16.94 11.16 10.04
N THR A 207 -17.06 11.63 11.26
CA THR A 207 -18.06 12.63 11.64
C THR A 207 -17.63 14.06 11.34
N ARG A 208 -16.34 14.30 11.18
CA ARG A 208 -15.76 15.61 10.89
C ARG A 208 -15.67 15.83 9.38
N ARG A 209 -16.33 16.86 8.87
CA ARG A 209 -16.36 17.21 7.44
C ARG A 209 -15.11 17.92 6.94
N ASP A 210 -14.28 18.39 7.84
CA ASP A 210 -13.00 19.06 7.58
C ASP A 210 -11.85 18.08 7.36
N TRP A 211 -12.11 16.77 7.41
CA TRP A 211 -11.10 15.72 7.20
C TRP A 211 -11.21 15.10 5.79
N PRO A 212 -10.12 14.52 5.26
CA PRO A 212 -10.09 14.05 3.88
C PRO A 212 -11.09 12.93 3.63
N LEU A 213 -11.71 12.96 2.46
CA LEU A 213 -12.47 11.80 1.96
C LEU A 213 -11.48 10.78 1.42
N LYS A 214 -11.47 9.59 2.02
CA LYS A 214 -10.57 8.49 1.65
C LYS A 214 -11.34 7.18 1.42
N PRO A 215 -10.87 6.31 0.54
CA PRO A 215 -9.71 6.49 -0.34
C PRO A 215 -9.94 7.58 -1.39
N ASP A 216 -8.85 8.12 -1.96
CA ASP A 216 -8.92 9.11 -3.06
C ASP A 216 -9.38 8.47 -4.36
N ILE A 217 -8.93 7.24 -4.60
CA ILE A 217 -9.29 6.41 -5.75
C ILE A 217 -9.47 4.95 -5.34
N VAL A 218 -10.14 4.17 -6.19
CA VAL A 218 -10.24 2.71 -6.09
C VAL A 218 -9.73 2.05 -7.37
N MET A 219 -9.02 0.95 -7.24
CA MET A 219 -8.42 0.21 -8.36
C MET A 219 -8.66 -1.31 -8.22
#